data_758377c46b97cf301a79264a54962964
#
_entry.id   758377c46b97cf301a79264a54962964
#
_cell.length_a   1.000
_cell.length_b   1.000
_cell.length_c   1.000
_cell.angle_alpha   90.00
_cell.angle_beta   90.00
_cell.angle_gamma   90.00
#
_symmetry.space_group_name_H-M   'P 1'
#
loop_
_entity.id
_entity.type
_entity.pdbx_description
1 polymer ?
#
loop_
_entity_poly.entity_id
_entity_poly.type
_entity_poly.pdbx_seq_one_letter_code
_entity_poly.pdbx_strand_id
1 'polypeptide(L)'
;MVAMEKCLKCSRLQLAVIFVVTVFRSTDFTHALQITSTGPQTIQRAQGETVMLGCSYTLAVSDTGDLDIEWLNVRPDMTQKDQLVLSYTGGQITHYGDPSLSSRLNFMQDPTLGDASINITAVKATDTGTYQCKVKKAPGVDMRKVTLVVMVHPSKPKCWVKGSEEKGSDVSLQCKSSVGSIPLLYVWTRESGGPMPTTATQNSQNGELMIRNLSESYTGNYLCVVSNPVGKEQCKLTLYAYDPPNKVGIIVGAVIGALLLLLLLLLLIWLLVCCCHKRRYEKEVAHEIREDAPAPESRSASRNSSFRSVLGYRSHAGVVYSSVRNGQPKRTESSHSSIYKGQRNGTPTPNEQKVPPMPPPVLKYDSKYGYPV
;
A
#
# COMPACT_ATOMS: atom_id res chain seq x y z
N MET A 1 -63.35 -66.26 -37.92
CA MET A 1 -62.46 -65.98 -36.78
C MET A 1 -61.33 -64.96 -37.09
N VAL A 2 -60.59 -65.12 -38.20
CA VAL A 2 -59.41 -64.23 -38.51
C VAL A 2 -59.77 -62.76 -38.76
N ALA A 3 -60.94 -62.43 -39.29
CA ALA A 3 -61.35 -61.02 -39.55
C ALA A 3 -61.71 -60.25 -38.28
N MET A 4 -62.22 -60.93 -37.25
CA MET A 4 -62.62 -60.35 -35.99
C MET A 4 -61.40 -60.06 -35.11
N GLU A 5 -60.35 -60.85 -35.22
CA GLU A 5 -59.08 -60.68 -34.51
C GLU A 5 -58.25 -59.53 -35.08
N LYS A 6 -58.29 -59.24 -36.39
CA LYS A 6 -57.68 -58.09 -37.04
C LYS A 6 -58.39 -56.79 -36.67
N CYS A 7 -59.73 -56.83 -36.52
CA CYS A 7 -60.49 -55.65 -36.11
C CYS A 7 -60.19 -55.25 -34.64
N LEU A 8 -60.04 -56.25 -33.76
CA LEU A 8 -59.71 -56.01 -32.34
C LEU A 8 -58.28 -55.48 -32.18
N LYS A 9 -57.34 -55.96 -32.99
CA LYS A 9 -55.93 -55.39 -32.97
C LYS A 9 -55.89 -54.00 -33.51
N CYS A 10 -56.64 -53.63 -34.53
CA CYS A 10 -56.74 -52.28 -35.07
C CYS A 10 -57.36 -51.28 -34.07
N SER A 11 -58.42 -51.70 -33.35
CA SER A 11 -59.05 -50.89 -32.31
C SER A 11 -58.12 -50.66 -31.12
N ARG A 12 -57.34 -51.68 -30.69
CA ARG A 12 -56.38 -51.55 -29.63
C ARG A 12 -55.21 -50.63 -30.03
N LEU A 13 -54.76 -50.68 -31.28
CA LEU A 13 -53.75 -49.78 -31.81
C LEU A 13 -54.23 -48.32 -31.89
N GLN A 14 -55.48 -48.07 -32.32
CA GLN A 14 -56.10 -46.76 -32.30
C GLN A 14 -56.27 -46.19 -30.90
N LEU A 15 -56.71 -47.01 -29.90
CA LEU A 15 -56.80 -46.58 -28.53
C LEU A 15 -55.41 -46.28 -27.94
N ALA A 16 -54.40 -47.06 -28.27
CA ALA A 16 -53.02 -46.80 -27.83
C ALA A 16 -52.46 -45.48 -28.47
N VAL A 17 -52.72 -45.22 -29.74
CA VAL A 17 -52.31 -43.99 -30.41
C VAL A 17 -53.05 -42.81 -29.81
N ILE A 18 -54.35 -42.91 -29.57
CA ILE A 18 -55.13 -41.85 -28.91
C ILE A 18 -54.62 -41.57 -27.51
N PHE A 19 -54.29 -42.61 -26.73
CA PHE A 19 -53.73 -42.48 -25.37
C PHE A 19 -52.36 -41.82 -25.44
N VAL A 20 -51.47 -42.24 -26.33
CA VAL A 20 -50.16 -41.61 -26.51
C VAL A 20 -50.31 -40.17 -26.93
N VAL A 21 -51.21 -39.84 -27.89
CA VAL A 21 -51.46 -38.45 -28.35
C VAL A 21 -52.07 -37.60 -27.23
N THR A 22 -52.97 -38.16 -26.41
CA THR A 22 -53.51 -37.45 -25.26
C THR A 22 -52.47 -37.25 -24.17
N VAL A 23 -51.63 -38.23 -23.88
CA VAL A 23 -50.50 -38.11 -22.94
C VAL A 23 -49.49 -37.08 -23.46
N PHE A 24 -49.15 -37.09 -24.77
CA PHE A 24 -48.28 -36.06 -25.35
C PHE A 24 -48.89 -34.65 -25.41
N ARG A 25 -50.22 -34.54 -25.55
CA ARG A 25 -50.91 -33.22 -25.46
C ARG A 25 -51.07 -32.73 -24.03
N SER A 26 -51.05 -33.61 -23.04
CA SER A 26 -51.15 -33.18 -21.63
C SER A 26 -49.77 -32.87 -20.99
N THR A 27 -48.67 -32.99 -21.72
CA THR A 27 -47.40 -32.37 -21.35
C THR A 27 -47.38 -30.91 -21.82
N ASP A 28 -48.39 -30.13 -21.47
CA ASP A 28 -48.19 -28.70 -21.37
C ASP A 28 -47.08 -28.51 -20.33
N PHE A 29 -45.91 -28.13 -20.85
CA PHE A 29 -44.82 -27.67 -19.99
C PHE A 29 -45.41 -26.52 -19.19
N THR A 30 -45.79 -26.80 -17.97
CA THR A 30 -46.19 -25.74 -17.01
C THR A 30 -44.94 -24.95 -16.77
N HIS A 31 -44.76 -23.86 -17.55
CA HIS A 31 -43.73 -22.91 -17.30
C HIS A 31 -43.98 -22.34 -15.87
N ALA A 32 -43.17 -22.72 -14.93
CA ALA A 32 -43.17 -22.10 -13.59
C ALA A 32 -42.58 -20.68 -13.72
N LEU A 33 -42.85 -19.83 -12.76
CA LEU A 33 -42.17 -18.55 -12.61
C LEU A 33 -40.67 -18.75 -12.74
N GLN A 34 -40.02 -17.99 -13.63
CA GLN A 34 -38.59 -18.13 -13.93
C GLN A 34 -37.93 -16.76 -14.04
N ILE A 35 -36.75 -16.62 -13.40
CA ILE A 35 -35.88 -15.46 -13.60
C ILE A 35 -35.09 -15.67 -14.89
N THR A 36 -35.23 -14.71 -15.80
CA THR A 36 -34.67 -14.77 -17.17
C THR A 36 -33.40 -13.97 -17.34
N SER A 37 -32.97 -13.23 -16.34
CA SER A 37 -31.74 -12.42 -16.39
C SER A 37 -30.51 -13.27 -16.66
N THR A 38 -29.75 -12.96 -17.72
CA THR A 38 -28.56 -13.70 -18.19
C THR A 38 -27.23 -12.97 -17.85
N GLY A 39 -27.27 -11.81 -17.18
CA GLY A 39 -26.09 -11.03 -16.83
C GLY A 39 -25.08 -11.76 -15.93
N PRO A 40 -23.86 -11.24 -15.77
CA PRO A 40 -22.80 -11.89 -14.98
C PRO A 40 -23.22 -12.07 -13.52
N GLN A 41 -22.75 -13.15 -12.93
CA GLN A 41 -22.96 -13.40 -11.50
C GLN A 41 -22.11 -12.52 -10.58
N THR A 42 -20.98 -12.01 -11.10
CA THR A 42 -20.11 -11.08 -10.38
C THR A 42 -19.94 -9.80 -11.21
N ILE A 43 -20.24 -8.67 -10.60
CA ILE A 43 -20.13 -7.33 -11.20
C ILE A 43 -19.10 -6.55 -10.42
N GLN A 44 -18.08 -6.04 -11.12
CA GLN A 44 -17.10 -5.13 -10.55
C GLN A 44 -17.43 -3.70 -10.97
N ARG A 45 -17.43 -2.75 -10.01
CA ARG A 45 -17.70 -1.32 -10.27
C ARG A 45 -16.76 -0.45 -9.46
N ALA A 46 -16.44 0.71 -10.02
CA ALA A 46 -15.69 1.72 -9.29
C ALA A 46 -16.55 2.37 -8.21
N GLN A 47 -15.93 2.70 -7.09
CA GLN A 47 -16.60 3.46 -6.03
C GLN A 47 -17.11 4.79 -6.58
N GLY A 48 -18.34 5.15 -6.22
CA GLY A 48 -19.02 6.35 -6.69
C GLY A 48 -19.85 6.17 -7.97
N GLU A 49 -19.68 5.08 -8.71
CA GLU A 49 -20.51 4.76 -9.88
C GLU A 49 -21.91 4.28 -9.49
N THR A 50 -22.77 4.13 -10.48
CA THR A 50 -24.08 3.47 -10.36
C THR A 50 -23.97 2.06 -10.90
N VAL A 51 -24.56 1.09 -10.21
CA VAL A 51 -24.62 -0.30 -10.64
C VAL A 51 -26.06 -0.78 -10.75
N MET A 52 -26.31 -1.57 -11.80
CA MET A 52 -27.56 -2.32 -11.97
C MET A 52 -27.34 -3.78 -11.59
N LEU A 53 -28.21 -4.32 -10.75
CA LEU A 53 -28.32 -5.74 -10.44
C LEU A 53 -29.56 -6.30 -11.11
N GLY A 54 -29.36 -7.13 -12.15
CA GLY A 54 -30.44 -7.61 -13.01
C GLY A 54 -31.26 -8.72 -12.37
N CYS A 55 -32.59 -8.61 -12.44
CA CYS A 55 -33.57 -9.61 -12.02
C CYS A 55 -34.86 -9.50 -12.86
N SER A 56 -34.75 -9.76 -14.17
CA SER A 56 -35.94 -9.87 -15.04
C SER A 56 -36.53 -11.26 -14.87
N TYR A 57 -37.83 -11.35 -14.91
CA TYR A 57 -38.57 -12.61 -14.69
C TYR A 57 -39.78 -12.75 -15.60
N THR A 58 -40.25 -13.97 -15.77
CA THR A 58 -41.51 -14.32 -16.49
C THR A 58 -42.41 -15.09 -15.52
N LEU A 59 -43.72 -14.79 -15.59
CA LEU A 59 -44.76 -15.47 -14.86
C LEU A 59 -45.36 -16.59 -15.67
N ALA A 60 -45.76 -17.68 -15.04
CA ALA A 60 -46.58 -18.71 -15.61
C ALA A 60 -48.08 -18.34 -15.53
N VAL A 61 -48.88 -18.91 -16.40
CA VAL A 61 -50.34 -18.75 -16.34
C VAL A 61 -50.92 -19.30 -15.01
N SER A 62 -50.25 -20.28 -14.43
CA SER A 62 -50.60 -20.89 -13.13
C SER A 62 -50.28 -20.03 -11.91
N ASP A 63 -49.49 -18.98 -12.07
CA ASP A 63 -49.04 -18.12 -10.99
C ASP A 63 -50.11 -17.05 -10.69
N THR A 64 -51.10 -17.40 -9.88
CA THR A 64 -52.31 -16.58 -9.60
C THR A 64 -52.26 -15.84 -8.29
N GLY A 65 -51.32 -16.16 -7.38
CA GLY A 65 -51.13 -15.51 -6.09
C GLY A 65 -50.65 -14.04 -6.19
N ASP A 66 -50.52 -13.40 -5.06
CA ASP A 66 -49.94 -12.05 -4.99
C ASP A 66 -48.43 -12.09 -5.35
N LEU A 67 -48.02 -11.03 -6.04
CA LEU A 67 -46.60 -10.83 -6.41
C LEU A 67 -45.84 -10.29 -5.19
N ASP A 68 -44.80 -11.00 -4.80
CA ASP A 68 -43.89 -10.65 -3.71
C ASP A 68 -42.46 -10.75 -4.21
N ILE A 69 -41.71 -9.64 -4.12
CA ILE A 69 -40.34 -9.53 -4.57
C ILE A 69 -39.47 -9.08 -3.41
N GLU A 70 -38.40 -9.84 -3.13
CA GLU A 70 -37.45 -9.57 -2.05
C GLU A 70 -36.03 -9.46 -2.61
N TRP A 71 -35.34 -8.38 -2.26
CA TRP A 71 -33.92 -8.27 -2.40
C TRP A 71 -33.23 -8.40 -1.04
N LEU A 72 -32.33 -9.37 -0.94
CA LEU A 72 -31.60 -9.68 0.28
C LEU A 72 -30.08 -9.46 0.07
N ASN A 73 -29.42 -8.93 1.07
CA ASN A 73 -27.95 -8.99 1.17
C ASN A 73 -27.61 -10.29 1.91
N VAL A 74 -27.01 -11.23 1.16
CA VAL A 74 -26.66 -12.57 1.66
C VAL A 74 -25.44 -12.47 2.54
N ARG A 75 -25.56 -12.97 3.77
CA ARG A 75 -24.43 -13.00 4.69
C ARG A 75 -23.47 -14.13 4.35
N PRO A 76 -22.12 -13.86 4.38
CA PRO A 76 -21.14 -14.92 4.14
C PRO A 76 -21.12 -15.98 5.22
N ASP A 77 -21.56 -15.63 6.44
CA ASP A 77 -21.70 -16.52 7.56
C ASP A 77 -23.11 -17.13 7.57
N MET A 78 -23.19 -18.45 7.35
CA MET A 78 -24.45 -19.19 7.31
C MET A 78 -25.21 -19.20 8.66
N THR A 79 -24.56 -18.81 9.75
CA THR A 79 -25.22 -18.68 11.07
C THR A 79 -26.03 -17.40 11.22
N GLN A 80 -25.76 -16.40 10.35
CA GLN A 80 -26.48 -15.12 10.34
C GLN A 80 -27.61 -15.17 9.30
N LYS A 81 -28.72 -14.51 9.64
CA LYS A 81 -29.83 -14.36 8.69
C LYS A 81 -29.45 -13.34 7.59
N ASP A 82 -29.83 -13.66 6.36
CA ASP A 82 -29.74 -12.74 5.25
C ASP A 82 -30.55 -11.48 5.56
N GLN A 83 -30.02 -10.33 5.17
CA GLN A 83 -30.62 -9.03 5.45
C GLN A 83 -31.50 -8.59 4.29
N LEU A 84 -32.80 -8.45 4.53
CA LEU A 84 -33.70 -7.82 3.57
C LEU A 84 -33.29 -6.34 3.40
N VAL A 85 -33.16 -5.89 2.15
CA VAL A 85 -32.76 -4.51 1.80
C VAL A 85 -33.85 -3.76 1.04
N LEU A 86 -34.64 -4.45 0.22
CA LEU A 86 -35.76 -3.88 -0.54
C LEU A 86 -36.82 -4.94 -0.76
N SER A 87 -38.09 -4.58 -0.67
CA SER A 87 -39.19 -5.46 -1.09
C SER A 87 -40.28 -4.72 -1.87
N TYR A 88 -41.00 -5.50 -2.67
CA TYR A 88 -42.29 -5.14 -3.24
C TYR A 88 -43.31 -6.19 -2.78
N THR A 89 -44.26 -5.78 -1.95
CA THR A 89 -45.27 -6.66 -1.38
C THR A 89 -46.60 -5.89 -1.23
N GLY A 90 -47.72 -6.49 -1.64
CA GLY A 90 -49.04 -5.86 -1.53
C GLY A 90 -49.16 -4.52 -2.27
N GLY A 91 -48.43 -4.35 -3.39
CA GLY A 91 -48.45 -3.11 -4.14
C GLY A 91 -47.55 -1.98 -3.57
N GLN A 92 -46.78 -2.27 -2.52
CA GLN A 92 -45.94 -1.28 -1.85
C GLN A 92 -44.45 -1.64 -1.91
N ILE A 93 -43.62 -0.62 -2.17
CA ILE A 93 -42.15 -0.73 -2.10
C ILE A 93 -41.69 -0.31 -0.71
N THR A 94 -40.92 -1.18 -0.04
CA THR A 94 -40.39 -0.92 1.29
C THR A 94 -38.88 -1.12 1.32
N HIS A 95 -38.18 -0.14 1.87
CA HIS A 95 -36.72 -0.18 2.08
C HIS A 95 -36.39 -0.64 3.50
N TYR A 96 -35.33 -1.44 3.63
CA TYR A 96 -34.88 -2.02 4.91
C TYR A 96 -33.39 -1.80 5.13
N GLY A 97 -32.94 -2.05 6.34
CA GLY A 97 -31.52 -2.09 6.69
C GLY A 97 -30.88 -0.73 6.89
N ASP A 98 -29.60 -0.63 6.54
CA ASP A 98 -28.81 0.58 6.75
C ASP A 98 -29.31 1.74 5.88
N PRO A 99 -29.66 2.90 6.48
CA PRO A 99 -30.04 4.10 5.72
C PRO A 99 -29.02 4.55 4.68
N SER A 100 -27.73 4.25 4.91
CA SER A 100 -26.67 4.61 3.95
C SER A 100 -26.77 3.85 2.62
N LEU A 101 -27.31 2.64 2.63
CA LEU A 101 -27.57 1.84 1.43
C LEU A 101 -29.00 2.08 0.92
N SER A 102 -30.00 1.99 1.80
CA SER A 102 -31.42 2.03 1.43
C SER A 102 -31.82 3.33 0.72
N SER A 103 -31.19 4.46 1.04
CA SER A 103 -31.43 5.75 0.37
C SER A 103 -30.91 5.81 -1.08
N ARG A 104 -30.03 4.89 -1.47
CA ARG A 104 -29.38 4.83 -2.79
C ARG A 104 -29.82 3.64 -3.65
N LEU A 105 -30.66 2.76 -3.10
CA LEU A 105 -31.09 1.50 -3.68
C LEU A 105 -32.57 1.61 -4.05
N ASN A 106 -32.91 1.38 -5.35
CA ASN A 106 -34.28 1.47 -5.84
C ASN A 106 -34.51 0.45 -6.95
N PHE A 107 -35.76 0.03 -7.17
CA PHE A 107 -36.13 -0.64 -8.40
C PHE A 107 -35.89 0.29 -9.60
N MET A 108 -35.46 -0.28 -10.72
CA MET A 108 -35.21 0.50 -11.94
C MET A 108 -36.50 0.98 -12.60
N GLN A 109 -37.54 0.19 -12.51
CA GLN A 109 -38.87 0.46 -13.05
C GLN A 109 -39.93 -0.21 -12.15
N ASP A 110 -41.21 -0.15 -12.57
CA ASP A 110 -42.28 -0.86 -11.86
C ASP A 110 -41.99 -2.37 -11.87
N PRO A 111 -41.76 -2.99 -10.72
CA PRO A 111 -41.40 -4.40 -10.66
C PRO A 111 -42.52 -5.34 -11.13
N THR A 112 -43.75 -4.88 -11.28
CA THR A 112 -44.87 -5.68 -11.79
C THR A 112 -44.79 -5.97 -13.30
N LEU A 113 -43.95 -5.23 -14.03
CA LEU A 113 -43.76 -5.35 -15.47
C LEU A 113 -42.78 -6.48 -15.88
N GLY A 114 -42.44 -7.40 -14.98
CA GLY A 114 -41.53 -8.52 -15.28
C GLY A 114 -40.07 -8.20 -15.12
N ASP A 115 -39.74 -7.07 -14.50
CA ASP A 115 -38.36 -6.68 -14.22
C ASP A 115 -38.20 -6.11 -12.79
N ALA A 116 -37.68 -6.96 -11.92
CA ALA A 116 -37.35 -6.63 -10.52
C ALA A 116 -35.90 -6.15 -10.34
N SER A 117 -35.24 -5.74 -11.44
CA SER A 117 -33.87 -5.23 -11.38
C SER A 117 -33.79 -3.98 -10.51
N ILE A 118 -32.69 -3.86 -9.78
CA ILE A 118 -32.42 -2.70 -8.91
C ILE A 118 -31.19 -1.94 -9.38
N ASN A 119 -31.16 -0.64 -9.05
CA ASN A 119 -29.95 0.16 -9.17
C ASN A 119 -29.47 0.60 -7.77
N ILE A 120 -28.15 0.68 -7.62
CA ILE A 120 -27.50 1.26 -6.46
C ILE A 120 -26.66 2.43 -6.95
N THR A 121 -27.00 3.65 -6.56
CA THR A 121 -26.30 4.87 -6.97
C THR A 121 -25.13 5.15 -6.04
N ALA A 122 -24.05 5.78 -6.56
CA ALA A 122 -22.86 6.17 -5.78
C ALA A 122 -22.36 5.05 -4.87
N VAL A 123 -22.08 3.87 -5.46
CA VAL A 123 -21.67 2.66 -4.71
C VAL A 123 -20.46 2.92 -3.84
N LYS A 124 -20.46 2.36 -2.63
CA LYS A 124 -19.38 2.43 -1.63
C LYS A 124 -18.72 1.07 -1.47
N ALA A 125 -17.49 1.04 -0.98
CA ALA A 125 -16.79 -0.22 -0.68
C ALA A 125 -17.59 -1.12 0.28
N THR A 126 -18.37 -0.52 1.20
CA THR A 126 -19.27 -1.21 2.13
C THR A 126 -20.46 -1.89 1.47
N ASP A 127 -20.78 -1.52 0.22
CA ASP A 127 -21.86 -2.15 -0.55
C ASP A 127 -21.41 -3.44 -1.24
N THR A 128 -20.11 -3.78 -1.15
CA THR A 128 -19.60 -5.07 -1.63
C THR A 128 -20.29 -6.21 -0.90
N GLY A 129 -20.87 -7.13 -1.66
CA GLY A 129 -21.60 -8.26 -1.10
C GLY A 129 -22.35 -9.05 -2.16
N THR A 130 -22.96 -10.16 -1.73
CA THR A 130 -23.84 -10.95 -2.59
C THR A 130 -25.29 -10.55 -2.33
N TYR A 131 -25.95 -10.14 -3.39
CA TYR A 131 -27.37 -9.76 -3.37
C TYR A 131 -28.20 -10.86 -4.00
N GLN A 132 -29.31 -11.23 -3.36
CA GLN A 132 -30.24 -12.22 -3.86
C GLN A 132 -31.58 -11.56 -4.17
N CYS A 133 -31.97 -11.62 -5.44
CA CYS A 133 -33.34 -11.36 -5.85
C CYS A 133 -34.15 -12.63 -5.69
N LYS A 134 -35.32 -12.52 -5.08
CA LYS A 134 -36.29 -13.61 -4.92
C LYS A 134 -37.64 -13.10 -5.38
N VAL A 135 -38.23 -13.75 -6.38
CA VAL A 135 -39.56 -13.43 -6.92
C VAL A 135 -40.51 -14.58 -6.56
N LYS A 136 -41.64 -14.24 -5.97
CA LYS A 136 -42.66 -15.19 -5.55
C LYS A 136 -44.00 -14.76 -6.13
N LYS A 137 -44.71 -15.69 -6.70
CA LYS A 137 -46.13 -15.55 -7.06
C LYS A 137 -46.72 -16.98 -7.03
N ALA A 138 -47.50 -17.29 -6.03
CA ALA A 138 -47.92 -18.65 -5.75
C ALA A 138 -48.59 -19.29 -6.99
N PRO A 139 -48.28 -20.56 -7.34
CA PRO A 139 -47.33 -21.46 -6.65
C PRO A 139 -45.84 -21.24 -7.02
N GLY A 140 -45.53 -20.34 -7.96
CA GLY A 140 -44.19 -20.12 -8.46
C GLY A 140 -43.28 -19.35 -7.49
N VAL A 141 -42.00 -19.75 -7.49
CA VAL A 141 -40.91 -19.02 -6.81
C VAL A 141 -39.60 -19.30 -7.54
N ASP A 142 -38.83 -18.25 -7.75
CA ASP A 142 -37.44 -18.37 -8.27
C ASP A 142 -36.53 -17.33 -7.64
N MET A 143 -35.22 -17.56 -7.70
CA MET A 143 -34.25 -16.68 -7.08
C MET A 143 -32.93 -16.63 -7.89
N ARG A 144 -32.28 -15.46 -7.84
CA ARG A 144 -30.99 -15.22 -8.49
C ARG A 144 -30.05 -14.52 -7.52
N LYS A 145 -28.79 -14.96 -7.47
CA LYS A 145 -27.72 -14.29 -6.73
C LYS A 145 -26.80 -13.51 -7.70
N VAL A 146 -26.42 -12.32 -7.30
CA VAL A 146 -25.44 -11.46 -7.98
C VAL A 146 -24.48 -10.90 -6.94
N THR A 147 -23.19 -11.08 -7.17
CA THR A 147 -22.15 -10.53 -6.30
C THR A 147 -21.67 -9.21 -6.85
N LEU A 148 -21.80 -8.15 -6.06
CA LEU A 148 -21.23 -6.84 -6.32
C LEU A 148 -19.89 -6.70 -5.63
N VAL A 149 -18.85 -6.32 -6.38
CA VAL A 149 -17.52 -5.98 -5.86
C VAL A 149 -17.23 -4.53 -6.20
N VAL A 150 -17.26 -3.68 -5.18
CA VAL A 150 -16.93 -2.25 -5.34
C VAL A 150 -15.44 -2.06 -5.13
N MET A 151 -14.80 -1.47 -6.12
CA MET A 151 -13.35 -1.29 -6.16
C MET A 151 -12.98 0.18 -6.20
N VAL A 152 -11.83 0.51 -5.63
CA VAL A 152 -11.25 1.85 -5.66
C VAL A 152 -10.23 1.93 -6.79
N HIS A 153 -10.28 3.02 -7.58
CA HIS A 153 -9.27 3.32 -8.59
C HIS A 153 -7.87 3.39 -7.99
N PRO A 154 -6.82 2.99 -8.71
CA PRO A 154 -5.45 3.29 -8.30
C PRO A 154 -5.27 4.81 -8.18
N SER A 155 -4.56 5.26 -7.15
CA SER A 155 -4.08 6.63 -7.11
C SER A 155 -2.91 6.81 -8.07
N LYS A 156 -2.65 8.05 -8.51
CA LYS A 156 -1.45 8.38 -9.28
C LYS A 156 -0.21 7.85 -8.56
N PRO A 157 0.54 6.94 -9.18
CA PRO A 157 1.68 6.30 -8.52
C PRO A 157 2.84 7.29 -8.37
N LYS A 158 3.69 7.04 -7.36
CA LYS A 158 4.99 7.66 -7.23
C LYS A 158 6.03 6.78 -7.92
N CYS A 159 6.90 7.41 -8.73
CA CYS A 159 8.05 6.79 -9.34
C CYS A 159 9.34 7.34 -8.73
N TRP A 160 10.33 6.46 -8.48
CA TRP A 160 11.66 6.87 -8.01
C TRP A 160 12.71 5.84 -8.40
N VAL A 161 13.96 6.28 -8.41
CA VAL A 161 15.12 5.42 -8.60
C VAL A 161 15.61 4.92 -7.25
N LYS A 162 15.97 3.64 -7.17
CA LYS A 162 16.63 3.00 -6.04
C LYS A 162 17.93 2.37 -6.50
N GLY A 163 19.03 2.71 -5.84
CA GLY A 163 20.38 2.27 -6.23
C GLY A 163 21.21 3.40 -6.80
N SER A 164 22.37 3.06 -7.36
CA SER A 164 23.28 4.04 -7.99
C SER A 164 22.98 4.15 -9.49
N GLU A 165 22.91 5.37 -10.00
CA GLU A 165 22.78 5.66 -11.42
C GLU A 165 24.16 5.74 -12.12
N GLU A 166 25.19 5.08 -11.56
CA GLU A 166 26.51 4.98 -12.17
C GLU A 166 26.53 3.87 -13.24
N LYS A 167 27.23 4.12 -14.36
CA LYS A 167 27.46 3.10 -15.40
C LYS A 167 28.11 1.86 -14.81
N GLY A 168 27.57 0.69 -15.16
CA GLY A 168 28.01 -0.61 -14.64
C GLY A 168 27.32 -1.05 -13.34
N SER A 169 26.55 -0.17 -12.69
CA SER A 169 25.80 -0.51 -11.47
C SER A 169 24.44 -1.14 -11.80
N ASP A 170 23.87 -1.86 -10.85
CA ASP A 170 22.49 -2.31 -10.90
C ASP A 170 21.58 -1.23 -10.31
N VAL A 171 20.51 -0.89 -11.03
CA VAL A 171 19.54 0.13 -10.64
C VAL A 171 18.13 -0.44 -10.67
N SER A 172 17.31 -0.04 -9.73
CA SER A 172 15.89 -0.44 -9.66
C SER A 172 14.99 0.79 -9.75
N LEU A 173 14.09 0.80 -10.74
CA LEU A 173 13.01 1.78 -10.82
C LEU A 173 11.82 1.25 -10.05
N GLN A 174 11.29 2.06 -9.16
CA GLN A 174 10.18 1.73 -8.30
C GLN A 174 8.94 2.54 -8.66
N CYS A 175 7.80 1.88 -8.67
CA CYS A 175 6.50 2.48 -8.94
C CYS A 175 5.48 1.99 -7.91
N LYS A 176 4.84 2.91 -7.19
CA LYS A 176 3.88 2.52 -6.14
C LYS A 176 2.69 3.47 -6.08
N SER A 177 1.50 2.92 -6.20
CA SER A 177 0.25 3.59 -5.85
C SER A 177 0.00 3.47 -4.34
N SER A 178 -0.50 4.53 -3.73
CA SER A 178 -0.83 4.57 -2.30
C SER A 178 -2.27 4.12 -2.02
N VAL A 179 -3.14 4.14 -3.04
CA VAL A 179 -4.55 3.79 -2.96
C VAL A 179 -4.92 2.95 -4.17
N GLY A 180 -5.88 2.06 -4.03
CA GLY A 180 -6.43 1.22 -5.09
C GLY A 180 -6.75 -0.17 -4.58
N SER A 181 -7.88 -0.71 -5.03
CA SER A 181 -8.26 -2.10 -4.73
C SER A 181 -7.35 -3.08 -5.45
N ILE A 182 -6.95 -4.13 -4.76
CA ILE A 182 -6.18 -5.25 -5.34
C ILE A 182 -7.06 -6.11 -6.26
N PRO A 183 -6.48 -6.76 -7.29
CA PRO A 183 -5.05 -6.74 -7.64
C PRO A 183 -4.64 -5.44 -8.33
N LEU A 184 -3.48 -4.87 -7.92
CA LEU A 184 -2.82 -3.80 -8.63
C LEU A 184 -1.72 -4.39 -9.52
N LEU A 185 -1.78 -4.10 -10.80
CA LEU A 185 -0.79 -4.54 -11.79
C LEU A 185 0.02 -3.35 -12.28
N TYR A 186 1.34 -3.47 -12.22
CA TYR A 186 2.29 -2.45 -12.64
C TYR A 186 3.00 -2.90 -13.92
N VAL A 187 3.04 -2.00 -14.91
CA VAL A 187 3.73 -2.25 -16.18
C VAL A 187 4.64 -1.07 -16.50
N TRP A 188 5.92 -1.36 -16.69
CA TRP A 188 6.90 -0.40 -17.14
C TRP A 188 7.08 -0.45 -18.64
N THR A 189 7.12 0.72 -19.27
CA THR A 189 7.46 0.91 -20.68
C THR A 189 8.51 2.02 -20.80
N ARG A 190 9.32 1.97 -21.85
CA ARG A 190 10.28 3.02 -22.17
C ARG A 190 9.68 3.90 -23.26
N GLU A 191 9.52 5.20 -22.97
CA GLU A 191 8.92 6.17 -23.92
C GLU A 191 9.97 6.76 -24.86
N SER A 192 11.21 6.97 -24.39
CA SER A 192 12.29 7.57 -25.17
C SER A 192 13.63 6.89 -24.90
N GLY A 193 14.53 6.97 -25.86
CA GLY A 193 15.89 6.38 -25.76
C GLY A 193 16.01 4.96 -26.31
N GLY A 194 14.98 4.43 -26.99
CA GLY A 194 15.00 3.12 -27.66
C GLY A 194 14.17 2.04 -26.95
N PRO A 195 14.39 0.76 -27.28
CA PRO A 195 13.64 -0.36 -26.69
C PRO A 195 13.96 -0.54 -25.20
N MET A 196 13.15 -1.34 -24.52
CA MET A 196 13.42 -1.74 -23.12
C MET A 196 14.79 -2.45 -23.06
N PRO A 197 15.66 -2.13 -22.06
CA PRO A 197 16.93 -2.81 -21.90
C PRO A 197 16.78 -4.33 -21.83
N THR A 198 17.65 -5.07 -22.50
CA THR A 198 17.61 -6.54 -22.49
C THR A 198 17.94 -7.14 -21.12
N THR A 199 18.64 -6.39 -20.28
CA THR A 199 18.97 -6.74 -18.88
C THR A 199 17.89 -6.36 -17.89
N ALA A 200 16.79 -5.75 -18.37
CA ALA A 200 15.68 -5.32 -17.53
C ALA A 200 14.76 -6.48 -17.18
N THR A 201 14.42 -6.59 -15.91
CA THR A 201 13.41 -7.53 -15.38
C THR A 201 12.37 -6.76 -14.61
N GLN A 202 11.08 -6.93 -14.93
CA GLN A 202 10.01 -6.24 -14.23
C GLN A 202 9.19 -7.21 -13.38
N ASN A 203 8.76 -6.73 -12.22
CA ASN A 203 7.82 -7.40 -11.36
C ASN A 203 6.50 -6.61 -11.34
N SER A 204 5.48 -7.15 -11.99
CA SER A 204 4.18 -6.49 -12.13
C SER A 204 3.37 -6.39 -10.84
N GLN A 205 3.72 -7.12 -9.79
CA GLN A 205 2.97 -7.10 -8.53
C GLN A 205 3.50 -6.05 -7.55
N ASN A 206 4.83 -5.84 -7.51
CA ASN A 206 5.45 -4.89 -6.59
C ASN A 206 5.84 -3.56 -7.26
N GLY A 207 5.74 -3.46 -8.60
CA GLY A 207 6.05 -2.24 -9.35
C GLY A 207 7.53 -1.97 -9.57
N GLU A 208 8.38 -2.98 -9.46
CA GLU A 208 9.82 -2.87 -9.64
C GLU A 208 10.25 -3.20 -11.06
N LEU A 209 11.11 -2.36 -11.62
CA LEU A 209 11.88 -2.63 -12.84
C LEU A 209 13.36 -2.63 -12.47
N MET A 210 13.98 -3.80 -12.42
CA MET A 210 15.40 -3.98 -12.18
C MET A 210 16.17 -3.93 -13.51
N ILE A 211 17.16 -3.06 -13.61
CA ILE A 211 18.07 -2.94 -14.76
C ILE A 211 19.47 -3.25 -14.25
N ARG A 212 20.06 -4.31 -14.76
CA ARG A 212 21.42 -4.71 -14.39
C ARG A 212 22.44 -4.11 -15.37
N ASN A 213 23.64 -3.81 -14.82
CA ASN A 213 24.76 -3.27 -15.58
C ASN A 213 24.33 -2.04 -16.40
N LEU A 214 23.97 -0.96 -15.69
CA LEU A 214 23.46 0.27 -16.29
C LEU A 214 24.42 0.81 -17.35
N SER A 215 23.89 1.07 -18.53
CA SER A 215 24.61 1.62 -19.67
C SER A 215 24.03 2.99 -20.06
N GLU A 216 24.83 3.83 -20.68
CA GLU A 216 24.37 5.11 -21.25
C GLU A 216 23.21 4.94 -22.24
N SER A 217 23.23 3.85 -23.01
CA SER A 217 22.14 3.50 -23.94
C SER A 217 20.80 3.24 -23.25
N TYR A 218 20.78 3.06 -21.92
CA TYR A 218 19.57 2.85 -21.12
C TYR A 218 18.99 4.14 -20.54
N THR A 219 19.70 5.28 -20.69
CA THR A 219 19.21 6.61 -20.34
C THR A 219 17.94 6.95 -21.11
N GLY A 220 16.94 7.52 -20.46
CA GLY A 220 15.70 7.93 -21.11
C GLY A 220 14.51 7.98 -20.18
N ASN A 221 13.33 8.22 -20.76
CA ASN A 221 12.09 8.32 -20.03
C ASN A 221 11.42 6.95 -19.92
N TYR A 222 11.11 6.58 -18.70
CA TYR A 222 10.36 5.37 -18.35
C TYR A 222 8.99 5.75 -17.81
N LEU A 223 7.97 5.05 -18.29
CA LEU A 223 6.58 5.21 -17.88
C LEU A 223 6.14 3.97 -17.12
N CYS A 224 5.67 4.17 -15.90
CA CYS A 224 4.97 3.14 -15.13
C CYS A 224 3.47 3.38 -15.21
N VAL A 225 2.73 2.36 -15.59
CA VAL A 225 1.27 2.31 -15.53
C VAL A 225 0.86 1.32 -14.44
N VAL A 226 0.08 1.78 -13.48
CA VAL A 226 -0.62 0.93 -12.51
C VAL A 226 -2.07 0.79 -12.92
N SER A 227 -2.60 -0.42 -12.86
CA SER A 227 -4.00 -0.69 -13.24
C SER A 227 -4.66 -1.71 -12.32
N ASN A 228 -5.97 -1.60 -12.22
CA ASN A 228 -6.86 -2.62 -11.69
C ASN A 228 -8.11 -2.74 -12.59
N PRO A 229 -9.07 -3.64 -12.32
CA PRO A 229 -10.25 -3.83 -13.17
C PRO A 229 -11.11 -2.58 -13.42
N VAL A 230 -11.01 -1.55 -12.56
CA VAL A 230 -11.86 -0.35 -12.65
C VAL A 230 -11.11 0.89 -13.09
N GLY A 231 -9.77 0.86 -13.22
CA GLY A 231 -9.06 2.02 -13.72
C GLY A 231 -7.55 1.86 -13.80
N LYS A 232 -6.90 2.90 -14.34
CA LYS A 232 -5.44 2.97 -14.50
C LYS A 232 -4.93 4.38 -14.26
N GLU A 233 -3.70 4.46 -13.73
CA GLU A 233 -2.95 5.68 -13.48
C GLU A 233 -1.49 5.49 -13.85
N GLN A 234 -0.73 6.57 -14.00
CA GLN A 234 0.65 6.49 -14.48
C GLN A 234 1.57 7.53 -13.84
N CYS A 235 2.88 7.21 -13.84
CA CYS A 235 3.94 8.15 -13.53
C CYS A 235 5.11 8.01 -14.51
N LYS A 236 5.84 9.10 -14.72
CA LYS A 236 7.04 9.15 -15.56
C LYS A 236 8.27 9.35 -14.69
N LEU A 237 9.36 8.75 -15.12
CA LEU A 237 10.66 8.84 -14.49
C LEU A 237 11.74 8.92 -15.57
N THR A 238 12.68 9.84 -15.42
CA THR A 238 13.87 9.91 -16.27
C THR A 238 15.03 9.21 -15.57
N LEU A 239 15.60 8.21 -16.22
CA LEU A 239 16.79 7.49 -15.77
C LEU A 239 18.01 8.09 -16.45
N TYR A 240 19.05 8.36 -15.70
CA TYR A 240 20.35 8.80 -16.18
C TYR A 240 21.41 7.72 -15.90
N ALA A 241 22.51 7.77 -16.66
CA ALA A 241 23.67 6.92 -16.43
C ALA A 241 24.91 7.82 -16.35
N TYR A 242 25.43 8.00 -15.14
CA TYR A 242 26.61 8.84 -14.90
C TYR A 242 27.88 8.01 -14.93
N ASP A 243 28.98 8.63 -15.38
CA ASP A 243 30.29 8.01 -15.23
C ASP A 243 30.67 7.92 -13.74
N PRO A 244 31.22 6.79 -13.29
CA PRO A 244 31.66 6.66 -11.91
C PRO A 244 32.76 7.69 -11.61
N PRO A 245 32.79 8.31 -10.41
CA PRO A 245 33.78 9.30 -10.04
C PRO A 245 35.19 8.71 -10.20
N ASN A 246 36.09 9.50 -10.80
CA ASN A 246 37.45 9.06 -11.10
C ASN A 246 38.27 8.88 -9.79
N LYS A 247 38.16 7.70 -9.18
CA LYS A 247 38.80 7.37 -7.88
C LYS A 247 40.29 7.49 -7.93
N VAL A 248 40.92 7.33 -9.14
CA VAL A 248 42.34 7.45 -9.33
C VAL A 248 42.85 8.85 -9.00
N GLY A 249 42.17 9.90 -9.44
CA GLY A 249 42.53 11.29 -9.14
C GLY A 249 42.49 11.62 -7.64
N ILE A 250 41.51 11.08 -6.92
CA ILE A 250 41.38 11.30 -5.45
C ILE A 250 42.51 10.59 -4.70
N ILE A 251 42.86 9.35 -5.11
CA ILE A 251 43.93 8.57 -4.47
C ILE A 251 45.27 9.23 -4.73
N VAL A 252 45.56 9.63 -5.98
CA VAL A 252 46.79 10.32 -6.35
C VAL A 252 46.91 11.64 -5.59
N GLY A 253 45.85 12.44 -5.52
CA GLY A 253 45.84 13.70 -4.76
C GLY A 253 46.12 13.49 -3.28
N ALA A 254 45.50 12.47 -2.65
CA ALA A 254 45.74 12.14 -1.25
C ALA A 254 47.19 11.70 -0.99
N VAL A 255 47.80 10.88 -1.88
CA VAL A 255 49.20 10.44 -1.78
C VAL A 255 50.15 11.62 -1.91
N ILE A 256 49.96 12.49 -2.91
CA ILE A 256 50.79 13.70 -3.10
C ILE A 256 50.66 14.62 -1.88
N GLY A 257 49.46 14.85 -1.40
CA GLY A 257 49.21 15.68 -0.19
C GLY A 257 49.90 15.14 1.06
N ALA A 258 49.88 13.83 1.27
CA ALA A 258 50.55 13.16 2.38
C ALA A 258 52.10 13.29 2.28
N LEU A 259 52.65 13.11 1.06
CA LEU A 259 54.09 13.29 0.81
C LEU A 259 54.54 14.73 1.07
N LEU A 260 53.83 15.72 0.60
CA LEU A 260 54.12 17.15 0.82
C LEU A 260 54.07 17.50 2.31
N LEU A 261 53.08 16.98 3.04
CA LEU A 261 52.98 17.17 4.49
C LEU A 261 54.16 16.56 5.25
N LEU A 262 54.61 15.38 4.84
CA LEU A 262 55.77 14.68 5.41
C LEU A 262 57.04 15.49 5.14
N LEU A 263 57.23 16.01 3.89
CA LEU A 263 58.37 16.87 3.58
C LEU A 263 58.37 18.15 4.42
N LEU A 264 57.20 18.80 4.62
CA LEU A 264 57.11 19.96 5.49
C LEU A 264 57.48 19.64 6.96
N LEU A 265 57.04 18.52 7.47
CA LEU A 265 57.41 18.08 8.83
C LEU A 265 58.91 17.82 8.94
N LEU A 266 59.54 17.15 7.97
CA LEU A 266 60.96 16.93 7.95
C LEU A 266 61.75 18.26 7.90
N LEU A 267 61.29 19.22 7.10
CA LEU A 267 61.88 20.54 6.99
C LEU A 267 61.76 21.32 8.33
N LEU A 268 60.63 21.24 8.99
CA LEU A 268 60.39 21.81 10.33
C LEU A 268 61.36 21.19 11.36
N ILE A 269 61.47 19.85 11.38
CA ILE A 269 62.40 19.15 12.29
C ILE A 269 63.83 19.60 12.01
N TRP A 270 64.25 19.66 10.72
CA TRP A 270 65.56 20.12 10.33
C TRP A 270 65.83 21.56 10.81
N LEU A 271 64.90 22.51 10.63
CA LEU A 271 64.98 23.88 11.13
C LEU A 271 65.08 23.92 12.66
N LEU A 272 64.28 23.12 13.39
CA LEU A 272 64.38 23.03 14.82
C LEU A 272 65.71 22.50 15.30
N VAL A 273 66.28 21.46 14.65
CA VAL A 273 67.61 20.94 14.92
C VAL A 273 68.68 21.98 14.67
N CYS A 274 68.63 22.71 13.54
CA CYS A 274 69.54 23.79 13.21
C CYS A 274 69.45 24.94 14.25
N CYS A 275 68.26 25.34 14.66
CA CYS A 275 68.09 26.34 15.72
C CYS A 275 68.61 25.88 17.08
N CYS A 276 68.42 24.60 17.42
CA CYS A 276 68.99 24.03 18.66
C CYS A 276 70.50 23.95 18.61
N HIS A 277 71.11 23.59 17.47
CA HIS A 277 72.54 23.57 17.25
C HIS A 277 73.14 24.97 17.39
N LYS A 278 72.51 26.00 16.77
CA LYS A 278 72.91 27.37 16.86
C LYS A 278 72.88 27.89 18.31
N ARG A 279 71.83 27.57 19.06
CA ARG A 279 71.70 27.94 20.49
C ARG A 279 72.70 27.19 21.39
N ARG A 280 73.15 25.98 21.06
CA ARG A 280 74.26 25.29 21.79
C ARG A 280 75.57 25.97 21.49
N TYR A 281 75.88 26.31 20.21
CA TYR A 281 77.10 26.99 19.82
C TYR A 281 77.27 28.36 20.55
N GLU A 282 76.21 29.18 20.62
CA GLU A 282 76.19 30.46 21.32
C GLU A 282 76.42 30.29 22.83
N LYS A 283 76.01 29.16 23.42
CA LYS A 283 76.23 28.89 24.84
C LYS A 283 77.68 28.43 25.10
N GLU A 284 78.31 27.69 24.25
CA GLU A 284 79.74 27.25 24.37
C GLU A 284 80.63 28.48 24.18
N VAL A 285 80.43 29.36 23.19
CA VAL A 285 81.22 30.60 23.00
C VAL A 285 81.05 31.56 24.21
N ALA A 286 79.87 31.63 24.84
CA ALA A 286 79.65 32.46 26.00
C ALA A 286 80.33 31.91 27.28
N HIS A 287 80.66 30.63 27.36
CA HIS A 287 81.45 30.02 28.48
C HIS A 287 82.93 30.24 28.34
N GLU A 288 83.47 30.27 27.11
CA GLU A 288 84.88 30.49 26.87
C GLU A 288 85.37 31.94 27.18
N ILE A 289 84.47 32.95 27.06
CA ILE A 289 84.79 34.34 27.34
C ILE A 289 84.74 34.70 28.83
N ARG A 290 84.39 33.79 29.71
CA ARG A 290 84.18 34.07 31.17
C ARG A 290 85.31 33.60 32.09
N GLU A 291 86.37 32.99 31.54
CA GLU A 291 87.51 32.50 32.38
C GLU A 291 88.66 33.50 32.62
N ASP A 292 88.68 34.67 31.93
CA ASP A 292 89.80 35.64 32.03
C ASP A 292 89.48 36.95 32.74
N ALA A 293 88.54 37.00 33.73
CA ALA A 293 88.37 38.20 34.55
C ALA A 293 88.72 37.94 36.02
N PRO A 294 89.68 38.72 36.65
CA PRO A 294 90.07 38.53 38.01
C PRO A 294 88.97 39.01 38.99
N ALA A 295 88.92 38.36 40.13
CA ALA A 295 87.93 38.57 41.16
C ALA A 295 88.03 39.92 41.86
N PRO A 296 87.00 40.68 42.07
CA PRO A 296 86.99 41.78 43.01
C PRO A 296 86.54 41.36 44.39
N GLU A 297 87.23 41.90 45.39
CA GLU A 297 87.14 41.70 46.80
C GLU A 297 85.78 41.96 47.42
N SER A 298 85.52 41.23 48.47
CA SER A 298 84.38 41.30 49.39
C SER A 298 84.20 42.68 50.06
N ARG A 299 82.96 43.20 50.04
CA ARG A 299 82.47 44.09 51.10
C ARG A 299 81.03 43.76 51.45
N SER A 300 80.86 43.34 52.68
CA SER A 300 79.64 43.16 53.41
C SER A 300 78.87 44.46 53.60
N ALA A 301 77.55 44.47 53.37
CA ALA A 301 76.58 45.27 54.10
C ALA A 301 75.19 44.76 53.91
N SER A 302 74.65 44.23 54.88
CA SER A 302 73.38 44.22 55.56
C SER A 302 72.24 45.11 55.00
N ARG A 303 71.11 44.49 55.07
CA ARG A 303 69.74 44.94 55.47
C ARG A 303 68.61 44.97 54.45
N ASN A 304 67.68 44.06 54.83
CA ASN A 304 66.21 44.22 54.89
C ASN A 304 65.43 44.92 53.78
N SER A 305 64.54 44.23 53.19
CA SER A 305 63.14 44.27 53.59
C SER A 305 62.28 43.57 52.57
N SER A 306 61.39 42.74 53.08
CA SER A 306 60.19 42.20 52.57
C SER A 306 59.43 43.15 51.63
N PHE A 307 58.78 42.59 50.60
CA PHE A 307 57.35 42.76 50.30
C PHE A 307 56.92 41.74 49.25
N ARG A 308 56.21 40.72 49.70
CA ARG A 308 54.85 40.39 49.42
C ARG A 308 54.42 40.22 47.91
N SER A 309 54.20 38.97 47.62
CA SER A 309 53.33 38.30 46.70
C SER A 309 52.20 39.13 46.12
N VAL A 310 51.93 38.97 44.80
CA VAL A 310 50.59 38.82 44.27
C VAL A 310 50.62 37.78 43.17
N LEU A 311 49.91 36.68 43.45
CA LEU A 311 49.50 35.71 42.45
C LEU A 311 48.59 36.35 41.40
N GLY A 312 48.87 36.17 40.13
CA GLY A 312 47.98 36.37 39.01
C GLY A 312 47.83 35.11 38.21
N TYR A 313 46.86 34.29 38.58
CA TYR A 313 46.40 33.18 37.75
C TYR A 313 45.73 33.73 36.50
N ARG A 314 46.24 33.36 35.36
CA ARG A 314 45.54 33.61 34.09
C ARG A 314 45.16 32.25 33.54
N SER A 315 43.86 31.92 33.68
CA SER A 315 43.17 30.77 33.15
C SER A 315 43.19 30.76 31.61
N HIS A 316 43.59 29.64 31.05
CA HIS A 316 43.40 29.35 29.62
C HIS A 316 41.95 29.06 29.33
N ALA A 317 41.37 29.77 28.34
CA ALA A 317 40.06 29.51 27.81
C ALA A 317 40.10 28.22 26.98
N GLY A 318 39.35 27.22 27.42
CA GLY A 318 39.08 25.99 26.66
C GLY A 318 38.15 26.26 25.50
N VAL A 319 38.49 25.72 24.36
CA VAL A 319 37.64 25.73 23.16
C VAL A 319 36.55 24.69 23.34
N VAL A 320 35.31 25.14 23.48
CA VAL A 320 34.09 24.30 23.53
C VAL A 320 33.60 24.03 22.11
N TYR A 321 33.63 22.78 21.72
CA TYR A 321 32.92 22.32 20.52
C TYR A 321 31.42 22.25 20.79
N SER A 322 30.63 23.15 20.17
CA SER A 322 29.17 23.07 20.17
C SER A 322 28.70 22.20 19.04
N SER A 323 28.11 21.06 19.34
CA SER A 323 27.32 20.27 18.41
C SER A 323 25.97 20.94 18.19
N VAL A 324 25.67 21.27 16.95
CA VAL A 324 24.39 21.81 16.53
C VAL A 324 23.35 20.70 16.53
N ARG A 325 22.42 20.76 17.46
CA ARG A 325 21.23 19.91 17.53
C ARG A 325 20.06 20.69 16.89
N ASN A 326 19.54 20.16 15.79
CA ASN A 326 18.36 20.70 15.11
C ASN A 326 17.16 20.77 16.05
N GLY A 327 16.62 21.98 16.21
CA GLY A 327 15.42 22.25 16.98
C GLY A 327 14.15 21.95 16.18
N GLN A 328 13.25 21.24 16.80
CA GLN A 328 11.84 21.10 16.39
C GLN A 328 11.04 22.33 16.87
N PRO A 329 10.06 22.81 16.11
CA PRO A 329 9.23 23.93 16.57
C PRO A 329 8.17 23.46 17.56
N LYS A 330 8.11 24.15 18.69
CA LYS A 330 7.06 24.05 19.71
C LYS A 330 5.73 24.59 19.17
N ARG A 331 4.70 23.80 19.32
CA ARG A 331 3.29 24.20 19.16
C ARG A 331 2.79 24.73 20.50
N THR A 332 2.30 25.95 20.50
CA THR A 332 1.62 26.62 21.63
C THR A 332 0.23 26.00 21.81
N GLU A 333 -0.03 25.47 23.00
CA GLU A 333 -1.38 25.16 23.49
C GLU A 333 -1.84 26.25 24.44
N SER A 334 -3.03 26.75 24.16
CA SER A 334 -3.77 27.60 25.11
C SER A 334 -4.73 26.74 25.94
N SER A 335 -4.68 26.98 27.22
CA SER A 335 -5.44 26.41 28.30
C SER A 335 -6.95 26.68 28.21
N HIS A 336 -7.78 25.69 28.58
CA HIS A 336 -8.97 25.95 29.38
C HIS A 336 -9.21 24.79 30.35
N SER A 337 -9.37 25.19 31.61
CA SER A 337 -9.60 24.40 32.80
C SER A 337 -11.04 23.85 32.85
N SER A 338 -11.24 22.71 33.47
CA SER A 338 -12.26 22.53 34.48
C SER A 338 -12.08 21.25 35.29
N ILE A 339 -12.20 21.44 36.56
CA ILE A 339 -12.08 20.62 37.73
C ILE A 339 -13.19 19.56 37.80
N TYR A 340 -12.84 18.29 38.15
CA TYR A 340 -13.66 17.52 39.10
C TYR A 340 -12.79 16.55 39.92
N LYS A 341 -12.91 16.70 41.26
CA LYS A 341 -12.40 15.83 42.32
C LYS A 341 -13.20 14.53 42.36
N GLY A 342 -12.52 13.43 42.65
CA GLY A 342 -13.14 12.17 43.05
C GLY A 342 -12.09 11.17 43.55
N GLN A 343 -11.85 11.21 44.84
CA GLN A 343 -10.96 10.35 45.62
C GLN A 343 -11.68 9.03 45.91
N ARG A 344 -11.08 7.85 45.67
CA ARG A 344 -11.27 6.66 46.51
C ARG A 344 -10.12 5.64 46.33
N ASN A 345 -9.63 5.22 47.49
CA ASN A 345 -8.63 4.19 47.73
C ASN A 345 -9.06 2.79 47.30
N GLY A 346 -8.13 1.97 46.88
CA GLY A 346 -8.29 0.54 46.67
C GLY A 346 -6.95 -0.14 46.38
N THR A 347 -6.54 -1.01 47.22
CA THR A 347 -5.36 -1.86 47.40
C THR A 347 -4.87 -2.58 46.15
N PRO A 348 -3.56 -2.94 46.08
CA PRO A 348 -2.95 -3.62 44.93
C PRO A 348 -3.11 -5.14 45.00
N THR A 349 -3.36 -5.79 43.89
CA THR A 349 -3.22 -7.22 43.68
C THR A 349 -2.31 -7.48 42.46
N PRO A 350 -1.65 -8.65 42.37
CA PRO A 350 -0.36 -8.82 41.73
C PRO A 350 -0.45 -9.31 40.26
N ASN A 351 0.62 -8.94 39.50
CA ASN A 351 1.17 -9.60 38.32
C ASN A 351 0.20 -10.25 37.32
N GLU A 352 -0.10 -9.51 36.26
CA GLU A 352 -0.57 -10.08 35.00
C GLU A 352 0.53 -9.92 33.94
N GLN A 353 1.12 -11.03 33.54
CA GLN A 353 2.10 -11.13 32.46
C GLN A 353 1.44 -10.69 31.15
N LYS A 354 1.95 -9.63 30.55
CA LYS A 354 1.59 -9.14 29.22
C LYS A 354 1.99 -10.18 28.18
N VAL A 355 1.00 -10.95 27.68
CA VAL A 355 1.12 -11.79 26.50
C VAL A 355 1.20 -10.86 25.29
N PRO A 356 2.17 -11.00 24.37
CA PRO A 356 2.23 -10.23 23.14
C PRO A 356 1.03 -10.58 22.24
N PRO A 357 0.48 -9.63 21.47
CA PRO A 357 -0.64 -9.90 20.57
C PRO A 357 -0.26 -10.92 19.49
N MET A 358 -1.07 -11.95 19.35
CA MET A 358 -0.93 -12.93 18.26
C MET A 358 -1.08 -12.24 16.90
N PRO A 359 -0.25 -12.59 15.90
CA PRO A 359 -0.45 -12.13 14.55
C PRO A 359 -1.79 -12.66 13.99
N PRO A 360 -2.46 -11.88 13.11
CA PRO A 360 -3.73 -12.31 12.52
C PRO A 360 -3.55 -13.62 11.73
N PRO A 361 -4.56 -14.48 11.68
CA PRO A 361 -4.48 -15.75 10.97
C PRO A 361 -4.20 -15.51 9.48
N VAL A 362 -3.18 -16.17 8.97
CA VAL A 362 -2.86 -16.21 7.54
C VAL A 362 -3.96 -17.00 6.84
N LEU A 363 -4.83 -16.34 6.11
CA LEU A 363 -5.81 -16.97 5.23
C LEU A 363 -5.06 -17.77 4.16
N LYS A 364 -5.15 -19.10 4.23
CA LYS A 364 -4.68 -19.99 3.18
C LYS A 364 -5.64 -19.87 1.99
N TYR A 365 -5.09 -19.51 0.84
CA TYR A 365 -5.82 -19.40 -0.42
C TYR A 365 -5.76 -20.74 -1.16
N ASP A 366 -6.91 -21.32 -1.47
CA ASP A 366 -6.98 -22.48 -2.36
C ASP A 366 -7.09 -22.02 -3.81
N SER A 367 -6.01 -22.21 -4.58
CA SER A 367 -5.91 -21.79 -5.98
C SER A 367 -6.88 -22.51 -6.93
N LYS A 368 -7.57 -23.54 -6.49
CA LYS A 368 -8.44 -24.37 -7.33
C LYS A 368 -9.89 -23.87 -7.39
N TYR A 369 -10.36 -23.11 -6.40
CA TYR A 369 -11.76 -22.69 -6.31
C TYR A 369 -11.98 -21.18 -6.10
N GLY A 370 -10.93 -20.38 -5.95
CA GLY A 370 -11.01 -18.92 -5.90
C GLY A 370 -11.67 -18.31 -4.66
N TYR A 371 -11.85 -19.08 -3.58
CA TYR A 371 -12.42 -18.61 -2.32
C TYR A 371 -11.41 -18.71 -1.18
N PRO A 372 -11.38 -17.74 -0.23
CA PRO A 372 -10.62 -17.90 1.01
C PRO A 372 -11.30 -18.98 1.89
N VAL A 373 -10.52 -19.91 2.39
CA VAL A 373 -10.94 -20.94 3.35
C VAL A 373 -10.58 -20.47 4.76
#